data_91270da6edad5db86fa8ab1b574a8680
#
_entry.id   91270da6edad5db86fa8ab1b574a8680
#
_cell.length_a   1.000
_cell.length_b   1.000
_cell.length_c   1.000
_cell.angle_alpha   90.00
_cell.angle_beta   90.00
_cell.angle_gamma   90.00
#
_symmetry.space_group_name_H-M   'P 1'
#
loop_
_entity.id
_entity.type
_entity.pdbx_description
1 polymer ?
#
loop_
_entity_poly.entity_id
_entity_poly.type
_entity_poly.pdbx_seq_one_letter_code
_entity_poly.pdbx_strand_id
1 'polypeptide(L)'
;EEFNRSLLDQHKKKAEENHYKKGTEIAQLFEEDKKHFLPLPTKPFNVCRYETYRADGYGKVCVDGKHFYSTKPENHNKNVIVGIRAHYIDVLEPNGDLLVRHMRQYGATRTDINDYSTSLEMLSKNIGAWSNSGFRKDAPQLIRDYIDSKPRSEQKSCIRLLNDLTKQYGYQAAVDAFEQAIRNNSVNRSDAAILAAHIIGYGIDTPPEPG
;
A
#
# COMPACT_ATOMS: atom_id res chain seq x y z
N GLU A 1 -18.16 -8.93 0.77
CA GLU A 1 -18.97 -8.54 -0.42
C GLU A 1 -20.33 -9.26 -0.46
N GLU A 2 -20.40 -10.55 -0.17
CA GLU A 2 -21.63 -11.37 -0.17
C GLU A 2 -22.67 -10.82 0.83
N PHE A 3 -22.25 -10.47 2.04
CA PHE A 3 -23.11 -9.85 3.05
C PHE A 3 -23.73 -8.53 2.55
N ASN A 4 -22.95 -7.68 1.90
CA ASN A 4 -23.45 -6.41 1.36
C ASN A 4 -24.46 -6.62 0.23
N ARG A 5 -24.28 -7.63 -0.62
CA ARG A 5 -25.26 -8.01 -1.65
C ARG A 5 -26.56 -8.47 -1.01
N SER A 6 -26.47 -9.36 0.01
CA SER A 6 -27.63 -9.82 0.75
C SER A 6 -28.39 -8.67 1.41
N LEU A 7 -27.70 -7.69 1.99
CA LEU A 7 -28.34 -6.49 2.54
C LEU A 7 -29.07 -5.66 1.47
N LEU A 8 -28.46 -5.47 0.31
CA LEU A 8 -29.11 -4.74 -0.79
C LEU A 8 -30.39 -5.44 -1.26
N ASP A 9 -30.38 -6.76 -1.36
CA ASP A 9 -31.56 -7.53 -1.76
C ASP A 9 -32.65 -7.50 -0.70
N GLN A 10 -32.29 -7.52 0.59
CA GLN A 10 -33.24 -7.32 1.68
C GLN A 10 -33.86 -5.92 1.66
N HIS A 11 -33.06 -4.88 1.39
CA HIS A 11 -33.56 -3.52 1.26
C HIS A 11 -34.50 -3.34 0.07
N LYS A 12 -34.23 -3.98 -1.07
CA LYS A 12 -35.14 -3.97 -2.23
C LYS A 12 -36.49 -4.59 -1.89
N LYS A 13 -36.48 -5.76 -1.24
CA LYS A 13 -37.73 -6.39 -0.78
C LYS A 13 -38.53 -5.53 0.19
N LYS A 14 -37.84 -4.90 1.16
CA LYS A 14 -38.46 -3.95 2.08
C LYS A 14 -39.04 -2.71 1.40
N ALA A 15 -38.49 -2.26 0.31
CA ALA A 15 -38.96 -1.10 -0.44
C ALA A 15 -40.33 -1.38 -1.10
N GLU A 16 -40.68 -2.64 -1.38
CA GLU A 16 -41.96 -3.07 -1.92
C GLU A 16 -43.04 -3.17 -0.82
N GLU A 17 -42.68 -3.13 0.47
CA GLU A 17 -43.62 -3.15 1.58
C GLU A 17 -44.29 -1.79 1.77
N ASN A 18 -45.53 -1.80 2.32
CA ASN A 18 -46.24 -0.58 2.65
C ASN A 18 -45.62 0.08 3.89
N HIS A 19 -45.43 1.40 3.81
CA HIS A 19 -45.01 2.18 4.95
C HIS A 19 -46.06 2.15 6.06
N TYR A 20 -45.66 1.80 7.28
CA TYR A 20 -46.53 1.51 8.42
C TYR A 20 -47.54 2.65 8.82
N LYS A 21 -47.24 3.90 8.49
CA LYS A 21 -48.12 5.03 8.75
C LYS A 21 -48.84 5.56 7.51
N LYS A 22 -48.21 5.47 6.33
CA LYS A 22 -48.74 6.11 5.12
C LYS A 22 -49.56 5.17 4.21
N GLY A 23 -49.46 3.85 4.44
CA GLY A 23 -50.21 2.87 3.67
C GLY A 23 -49.80 2.79 2.17
N THR A 24 -48.78 3.46 1.80
CA THR A 24 -48.19 3.51 0.45
C THR A 24 -46.89 2.75 0.44
N GLU A 25 -46.50 2.12 -0.66
CA GLU A 25 -45.21 1.46 -0.82
C GLU A 25 -44.04 2.41 -0.53
N ILE A 26 -43.06 1.91 0.21
CA ILE A 26 -41.85 2.68 0.56
C ILE A 26 -41.13 3.17 -0.68
N ALA A 27 -41.08 2.36 -1.74
CA ALA A 27 -40.47 2.73 -3.03
C ALA A 27 -41.13 3.95 -3.67
N GLN A 28 -42.47 4.05 -3.62
CA GLN A 28 -43.18 5.20 -4.16
C GLN A 28 -42.89 6.47 -3.36
N LEU A 29 -42.89 6.38 -2.05
CA LEU A 29 -42.54 7.50 -1.18
C LEU A 29 -41.09 7.97 -1.42
N PHE A 30 -40.19 7.04 -1.68
CA PHE A 30 -38.79 7.37 -1.98
C PHE A 30 -38.65 8.13 -3.32
N GLU A 31 -39.45 7.80 -4.33
CA GLU A 31 -39.45 8.56 -5.59
C GLU A 31 -39.94 10.02 -5.42
N GLU A 32 -40.81 10.26 -4.46
CA GLU A 32 -41.22 11.62 -4.08
C GLU A 32 -40.06 12.33 -3.36
N ASP A 33 -39.42 11.68 -2.41
CA ASP A 33 -38.30 12.23 -1.65
C ASP A 33 -37.11 12.57 -2.55
N LYS A 34 -36.83 11.76 -3.57
CA LYS A 34 -35.77 12.00 -4.56
C LYS A 34 -35.86 13.38 -5.23
N LYS A 35 -37.06 13.89 -5.45
CA LYS A 35 -37.26 15.23 -6.08
C LYS A 35 -36.73 16.38 -5.23
N HIS A 36 -36.55 16.13 -3.93
CA HIS A 36 -36.08 17.09 -2.95
C HIS A 36 -34.63 16.87 -2.52
N PHE A 37 -33.93 15.85 -3.09
CA PHE A 37 -32.55 15.58 -2.77
C PHE A 37 -31.63 16.69 -3.28
N LEU A 38 -30.68 17.05 -2.46
CA LEU A 38 -29.59 17.92 -2.88
C LEU A 38 -28.65 17.15 -3.84
N PRO A 39 -28.03 17.83 -4.80
CA PRO A 39 -27.04 17.21 -5.64
C PRO A 39 -25.90 16.64 -4.80
N LEU A 40 -25.41 15.47 -5.17
CA LEU A 40 -24.26 14.87 -4.51
C LEU A 40 -23.02 15.77 -4.67
N PRO A 41 -22.18 15.87 -3.64
CA PRO A 41 -20.91 16.61 -3.76
C PRO A 41 -20.07 16.03 -4.91
N THR A 42 -19.41 16.91 -5.66
CA THR A 42 -18.50 16.51 -6.75
C THR A 42 -17.31 15.70 -6.26
N LYS A 43 -16.90 15.89 -5.00
CA LYS A 43 -15.86 15.10 -4.34
C LYS A 43 -16.48 14.21 -3.27
N PRO A 44 -16.24 12.89 -3.30
CA PRO A 44 -16.73 12.03 -2.24
C PRO A 44 -16.10 12.41 -0.89
N PHE A 45 -16.86 12.19 0.19
CA PHE A 45 -16.36 12.40 1.54
C PHE A 45 -15.11 11.55 1.80
N ASN A 46 -14.04 12.20 2.27
CA ASN A 46 -12.78 11.52 2.58
C ASN A 46 -12.88 10.82 3.95
N VAL A 47 -13.25 9.54 3.96
CA VAL A 47 -13.35 8.73 5.17
C VAL A 47 -11.96 8.39 5.68
N CYS A 48 -11.40 9.28 6.49
CA CYS A 48 -10.07 9.11 7.08
C CYS A 48 -10.04 9.73 8.47
N ARG A 49 -9.53 9.00 9.46
CA ARG A 49 -9.23 9.50 10.80
C ARG A 49 -7.75 9.85 10.87
N TYR A 50 -7.44 11.10 11.13
CA TYR A 50 -6.05 11.55 11.27
C TYR A 50 -5.64 11.58 12.73
N GLU A 51 -4.53 10.95 13.04
CA GLU A 51 -3.93 10.90 14.37
C GLU A 51 -2.43 11.12 14.29
N THR A 52 -1.85 11.60 15.39
CA THR A 52 -0.40 11.75 15.53
C THR A 52 0.17 10.59 16.34
N TYR A 53 1.10 9.86 15.77
CA TYR A 53 1.82 8.78 16.42
C TYR A 53 3.29 9.14 16.58
N ARG A 54 3.89 8.72 17.69
CA ARG A 54 5.35 8.79 17.84
C ARG A 54 5.96 7.55 17.17
N ALA A 55 6.81 7.77 16.19
CA ALA A 55 7.59 6.70 15.60
C ALA A 55 8.65 6.20 16.60
N ASP A 56 8.93 4.90 16.56
CA ASP A 56 9.96 4.25 17.37
C ASP A 56 11.39 4.56 16.86
N GLY A 57 12.40 3.94 17.49
CA GLY A 57 13.80 4.09 17.08
C GLY A 57 14.13 3.55 15.69
N TYR A 58 13.24 2.78 15.08
CA TYR A 58 13.34 2.26 13.70
C TYR A 58 12.50 3.05 12.69
N GLY A 59 11.85 4.13 13.12
CA GLY A 59 10.98 4.93 12.27
C GLY A 59 9.63 4.27 11.98
N LYS A 60 9.12 3.38 12.85
CA LYS A 60 7.82 2.73 12.70
C LYS A 60 6.79 3.33 13.63
N VAL A 61 5.55 3.41 13.19
CA VAL A 61 4.40 3.80 14.01
C VAL A 61 3.58 2.57 14.38
N CYS A 62 3.10 2.52 15.62
CA CYS A 62 2.28 1.43 16.11
C CYS A 62 0.81 1.87 16.15
N VAL A 63 -0.02 1.32 15.26
CA VAL A 63 -1.46 1.56 15.19
C VAL A 63 -2.21 0.43 15.90
N ASP A 64 -3.29 0.78 16.60
CA ASP A 64 -4.12 -0.14 17.38
C ASP A 64 -3.31 -0.98 18.41
N GLY A 65 -2.15 -0.47 18.85
CA GLY A 65 -1.28 -1.07 19.85
C GLY A 65 -0.54 -2.35 19.44
N LYS A 66 -0.69 -2.83 18.19
CA LYS A 66 -0.17 -4.14 17.74
C LYS A 66 0.42 -4.13 16.34
N HIS A 67 -0.03 -3.23 15.47
CA HIS A 67 0.33 -3.23 14.07
C HIS A 67 1.35 -2.14 13.79
N PHE A 68 2.57 -2.53 13.45
CA PHE A 68 3.68 -1.64 13.19
C PHE A 68 3.80 -1.37 11.69
N TYR A 69 3.87 -0.10 11.31
CA TYR A 69 3.99 0.34 9.94
C TYR A 69 5.24 1.20 9.78
N SER A 70 6.06 0.89 8.79
CA SER A 70 7.24 1.68 8.49
C SER A 70 6.87 3.09 8.00
N THR A 71 7.71 4.05 8.36
CA THR A 71 7.65 5.41 7.81
C THR A 71 8.94 5.66 7.03
N LYS A 72 9.67 6.73 7.28
CA LYS A 72 11.02 6.93 6.75
C LYS A 72 12.05 6.95 7.88
N PRO A 73 13.31 6.58 7.61
CA PRO A 73 14.36 6.53 8.63
C PRO A 73 14.52 7.83 9.44
N GLU A 74 14.31 8.99 8.80
CA GLU A 74 14.42 10.30 9.43
C GLU A 74 13.34 10.58 10.46
N ASN A 75 12.26 9.78 10.47
CA ASN A 75 11.16 9.91 11.43
C ASN A 75 11.42 9.21 12.77
N HIS A 76 12.57 8.54 12.95
CA HIS A 76 12.90 7.89 14.22
C HIS A 76 12.70 8.83 15.42
N ASN A 77 11.95 8.36 16.42
CA ASN A 77 11.60 9.09 17.65
C ASN A 77 10.85 10.43 17.42
N LYS A 78 10.30 10.69 16.23
CA LYS A 78 9.51 11.88 15.90
C LYS A 78 8.02 11.60 15.86
N ASN A 79 7.23 12.65 15.96
CA ASN A 79 5.80 12.59 15.74
C ASN A 79 5.51 12.58 14.24
N VAL A 80 4.60 11.68 13.84
CA VAL A 80 4.21 11.45 12.44
C VAL A 80 2.70 11.50 12.36
N ILE A 81 2.16 12.17 11.35
CA ILE A 81 0.71 12.20 11.08
C ILE A 81 0.34 10.94 10.31
N VAL A 82 -0.67 10.24 10.81
CA VAL A 82 -1.16 8.99 10.22
C VAL A 82 -2.64 9.11 9.92
N GLY A 83 -3.01 8.88 8.68
CA GLY A 83 -4.40 8.75 8.23
C GLY A 83 -4.85 7.29 8.31
N ILE A 84 -5.86 7.02 9.12
CA ILE A 84 -6.40 5.68 9.34
C ILE A 84 -7.68 5.54 8.53
N ARG A 85 -7.66 4.65 7.55
CA ARG A 85 -8.80 4.28 6.70
C ARG A 85 -9.26 2.85 6.96
N ALA A 86 -10.38 2.46 6.35
CA ALA A 86 -10.88 1.08 6.47
C ALA A 86 -9.86 0.04 5.95
N HIS A 87 -9.18 0.29 4.84
CA HIS A 87 -8.28 -0.68 4.22
C HIS A 87 -6.82 -0.25 4.17
N TYR A 88 -6.53 1.00 4.50
CA TYR A 88 -5.20 1.59 4.35
C TYR A 88 -4.79 2.39 5.58
N ILE A 89 -3.49 2.44 5.79
CA ILE A 89 -2.81 3.36 6.70
C ILE A 89 -1.96 4.29 5.83
N ASP A 90 -2.27 5.58 5.88
CA ASP A 90 -1.55 6.63 5.15
C ASP A 90 -0.58 7.32 6.12
N VAL A 91 0.70 7.19 5.90
CA VAL A 91 1.73 7.97 6.62
C VAL A 91 1.95 9.27 5.85
N LEU A 92 1.87 10.40 6.52
CA LEU A 92 1.95 11.71 5.88
C LEU A 92 3.21 12.47 6.26
N GLU A 93 3.67 13.28 5.32
CA GLU A 93 4.66 14.33 5.58
C GLU A 93 4.06 15.48 6.40
N PRO A 94 4.86 16.33 7.04
CA PRO A 94 4.35 17.47 7.81
C PRO A 94 3.50 18.47 6.99
N ASN A 95 3.71 18.54 5.68
CA ASN A 95 2.92 19.36 4.75
C ASN A 95 1.58 18.71 4.34
N GLY A 96 1.31 17.48 4.79
CA GLY A 96 0.10 16.73 4.48
C GLY A 96 0.20 15.83 3.25
N ASP A 97 1.32 15.83 2.54
CA ASP A 97 1.54 14.94 1.39
C ASP A 97 1.68 13.49 1.85
N LEU A 98 1.24 12.57 1.00
CA LEU A 98 1.37 11.15 1.25
C LEU A 98 2.85 10.73 1.15
N LEU A 99 3.41 10.23 2.25
CA LEU A 99 4.75 9.65 2.28
C LEU A 99 4.72 8.19 1.84
N VAL A 100 3.90 7.37 2.51
CA VAL A 100 3.75 5.94 2.21
C VAL A 100 2.34 5.46 2.61
N ARG A 101 1.79 4.52 1.82
CA ARG A 101 0.52 3.85 2.09
C ARG A 101 0.75 2.38 2.32
N HIS A 102 0.22 1.88 3.43
CA HIS A 102 0.23 0.46 3.76
C HIS A 102 -1.17 -0.13 3.73
N MET A 103 -1.28 -1.42 3.44
CA MET A 103 -2.50 -2.18 3.70
C MET A 103 -2.71 -2.29 5.21
N ARG A 104 -3.89 -1.88 5.69
CA ARG A 104 -4.22 -1.96 7.11
C ARG A 104 -4.37 -3.41 7.56
N GLN A 105 -3.70 -3.73 8.66
CA GLN A 105 -3.83 -5.01 9.33
C GLN A 105 -4.85 -4.94 10.44
N TYR A 106 -5.51 -6.06 10.68
CA TYR A 106 -6.51 -6.25 11.72
C TYR A 106 -6.20 -7.50 12.54
N GLY A 107 -6.84 -7.61 13.70
CA GLY A 107 -6.75 -8.79 14.55
C GLY A 107 -5.90 -8.59 15.79
N ALA A 108 -5.73 -9.67 16.54
CA ALA A 108 -5.06 -9.65 17.85
C ALA A 108 -3.55 -9.88 17.77
N THR A 109 -3.06 -10.41 16.64
CA THR A 109 -1.65 -10.77 16.47
C THR A 109 -0.84 -9.54 16.08
N ARG A 110 0.35 -9.40 16.67
CA ARG A 110 1.31 -8.37 16.26
C ARG A 110 1.73 -8.58 14.81
N THR A 111 1.71 -7.51 14.03
CA THR A 111 2.23 -7.49 12.67
C THR A 111 3.24 -6.36 12.48
N ASP A 112 4.16 -6.56 11.58
CA ASP A 112 5.22 -5.61 11.22
C ASP A 112 5.23 -5.46 9.70
N ILE A 113 4.72 -4.32 9.22
CA ILE A 113 4.53 -4.05 7.81
C ILE A 113 5.60 -3.05 7.35
N ASN A 114 6.47 -3.50 6.49
CA ASN A 114 7.58 -2.72 6.00
C ASN A 114 7.40 -2.37 4.52
N ASP A 115 7.49 -1.09 4.24
CA ASP A 115 7.70 -0.55 2.90
C ASP A 115 9.00 0.23 2.93
N TYR A 116 9.97 -0.26 2.18
CA TYR A 116 11.31 0.32 2.16
C TYR A 116 11.53 1.31 1.01
N SER A 117 10.48 1.81 0.36
CA SER A 117 10.56 2.78 -0.73
C SER A 117 11.41 4.01 -0.37
N THR A 118 11.16 4.58 0.81
CA THR A 118 11.92 5.73 1.32
C THR A 118 13.37 5.37 1.67
N SER A 119 13.60 4.18 2.21
CA SER A 119 14.94 3.67 2.52
C SER A 119 15.74 3.38 1.25
N LEU A 120 15.12 2.84 0.19
CA LEU A 120 15.74 2.62 -1.11
C LEU A 120 16.19 3.93 -1.75
N GLU A 121 15.41 5.00 -1.62
CA GLU A 121 15.82 6.31 -2.11
C GLU A 121 17.08 6.82 -1.40
N MET A 122 17.13 6.70 -0.08
CA MET A 122 18.30 7.07 0.70
C MET A 122 19.52 6.21 0.32
N LEU A 123 19.35 4.88 0.21
CA LEU A 123 20.42 3.95 -0.16
C LEU A 123 20.94 4.20 -1.58
N SER A 124 20.07 4.60 -2.51
CA SER A 124 20.46 4.94 -3.89
C SER A 124 21.43 6.13 -3.94
N LYS A 125 21.33 7.04 -2.97
CA LYS A 125 22.24 8.17 -2.78
C LYS A 125 23.48 7.75 -2.00
N ASN A 126 23.33 6.97 -0.93
CA ASN A 126 24.41 6.55 -0.04
C ASN A 126 24.43 5.03 0.16
N ILE A 127 25.08 4.31 -0.75
CA ILE A 127 25.24 2.84 -0.68
C ILE A 127 26.06 2.38 0.55
N GLY A 128 26.84 3.28 1.18
CA GLY A 128 27.57 2.97 2.39
C GLY A 128 26.71 2.51 3.57
N ALA A 129 25.45 2.90 3.59
CA ALA A 129 24.48 2.49 4.60
C ALA A 129 23.88 1.09 4.35
N TRP A 130 24.15 0.45 3.21
CA TRP A 130 23.58 -0.84 2.83
C TRP A 130 23.76 -1.92 3.90
N SER A 131 24.99 -2.12 4.39
CA SER A 131 25.31 -3.19 5.35
C SER A 131 24.50 -3.15 6.64
N ASN A 132 24.07 -1.96 7.06
CA ASN A 132 23.32 -1.73 8.30
C ASN A 132 21.86 -1.34 8.05
N SER A 133 21.39 -1.36 6.80
CA SER A 133 20.04 -0.95 6.46
C SER A 133 18.99 -1.96 6.92
N GLY A 134 17.81 -1.45 7.31
CA GLY A 134 16.64 -2.29 7.57
C GLY A 134 16.21 -3.07 6.34
N PHE A 135 16.29 -2.45 5.15
CA PHE A 135 15.98 -3.13 3.89
C PHE A 135 16.84 -4.37 3.68
N ARG A 136 18.17 -4.28 3.87
CA ARG A 136 19.04 -5.47 3.74
C ARG A 136 18.67 -6.60 4.70
N LYS A 137 18.27 -6.27 5.94
CA LYS A 137 17.88 -7.27 6.93
C LYS A 137 16.61 -8.03 6.53
N ASP A 138 15.64 -7.32 5.98
CA ASP A 138 14.31 -7.83 5.69
C ASP A 138 14.13 -8.23 4.20
N ALA A 139 15.09 -7.89 3.33
CA ALA A 139 15.06 -8.26 1.92
C ALA A 139 15.07 -9.79 1.75
N PRO A 140 14.40 -10.33 0.72
CA PRO A 140 14.52 -11.72 0.34
C PRO A 140 15.99 -12.15 0.25
N GLN A 141 16.29 -13.35 0.73
CA GLN A 141 17.67 -13.84 0.80
C GLN A 141 18.38 -13.77 -0.56
N LEU A 142 17.68 -14.13 -1.63
CA LEU A 142 18.23 -14.10 -2.99
C LEU A 142 18.69 -12.70 -3.41
N ILE A 143 17.89 -11.68 -3.12
CA ILE A 143 18.23 -10.26 -3.41
C ILE A 143 19.43 -9.82 -2.58
N ARG A 144 19.41 -10.13 -1.29
CA ARG A 144 20.50 -9.78 -0.38
C ARG A 144 21.82 -10.39 -0.82
N ASP A 145 21.83 -11.70 -1.06
CA ASP A 145 23.03 -12.43 -1.45
C ASP A 145 23.56 -11.96 -2.82
N TYR A 146 22.65 -11.67 -3.75
CA TYR A 146 23.00 -11.11 -5.05
C TYR A 146 23.69 -9.74 -4.91
N ILE A 147 23.10 -8.80 -4.15
CA ILE A 147 23.68 -7.47 -3.96
C ILE A 147 25.00 -7.56 -3.18
N ASP A 148 25.06 -8.38 -2.13
CA ASP A 148 26.27 -8.55 -1.31
C ASP A 148 27.45 -9.15 -2.12
N SER A 149 27.17 -9.98 -3.14
CA SER A 149 28.21 -10.54 -4.03
C SER A 149 28.83 -9.52 -4.98
N LYS A 150 28.22 -8.35 -5.14
CA LYS A 150 28.64 -7.34 -6.12
C LYS A 150 29.63 -6.33 -5.53
N PRO A 151 30.54 -5.79 -6.35
CA PRO A 151 31.34 -4.64 -5.95
C PRO A 151 30.44 -3.42 -5.68
N ARG A 152 30.94 -2.51 -4.86
CA ARG A 152 30.15 -1.37 -4.33
C ARG A 152 29.49 -0.50 -5.41
N SER A 153 30.13 -0.33 -6.57
CA SER A 153 29.56 0.38 -7.72
C SER A 153 28.32 -0.33 -8.28
N GLU A 154 28.38 -1.65 -8.40
CA GLU A 154 27.26 -2.48 -8.89
C GLU A 154 26.14 -2.57 -7.83
N GLN A 155 26.50 -2.70 -6.54
CA GLN A 155 25.53 -2.61 -5.45
C GLN A 155 24.68 -1.35 -5.58
N LYS A 156 25.34 -0.20 -5.83
CA LYS A 156 24.66 1.08 -6.04
C LYS A 156 23.72 1.04 -7.25
N SER A 157 24.14 0.40 -8.32
CA SER A 157 23.32 0.24 -9.54
C SER A 157 22.09 -0.63 -9.28
N CYS A 158 22.23 -1.72 -8.54
CA CYS A 158 21.11 -2.58 -8.12
C CYS A 158 20.09 -1.83 -7.25
N ILE A 159 20.58 -1.07 -6.26
CA ILE A 159 19.70 -0.27 -5.39
C ILE A 159 19.00 0.85 -6.18
N ARG A 160 19.69 1.48 -7.14
CA ARG A 160 19.04 2.48 -8.02
C ARG A 160 17.95 1.85 -8.89
N LEU A 161 18.21 0.67 -9.45
CA LEU A 161 17.22 -0.06 -10.23
C LEU A 161 16.00 -0.40 -9.37
N LEU A 162 16.20 -0.95 -8.17
CA LEU A 162 15.11 -1.23 -7.23
C LEU A 162 14.32 0.04 -6.87
N ASN A 163 15.01 1.15 -6.62
CA ASN A 163 14.35 2.43 -6.32
C ASN A 163 13.53 2.96 -7.50
N ASP A 164 14.05 2.86 -8.72
CA ASP A 164 13.33 3.28 -9.93
C ASP A 164 12.09 2.42 -10.17
N LEU A 165 12.21 1.11 -10.03
CA LEU A 165 11.07 0.18 -10.13
C LEU A 165 10.03 0.46 -9.04
N THR A 166 10.47 0.71 -7.80
CA THR A 166 9.57 1.03 -6.69
C THR A 166 8.77 2.31 -6.95
N LYS A 167 9.40 3.32 -7.51
CA LYS A 167 8.72 4.58 -7.87
C LYS A 167 7.68 4.40 -8.97
N GLN A 168 7.93 3.51 -9.91
CA GLN A 168 7.07 3.28 -11.07
C GLN A 168 5.98 2.25 -10.81
N TYR A 169 6.27 1.17 -10.09
CA TYR A 169 5.41 0.00 -9.96
C TYR A 169 5.00 -0.32 -8.51
N GLY A 170 5.52 0.41 -7.54
CA GLY A 170 5.33 0.13 -6.12
C GLY A 170 6.35 -0.85 -5.56
N TYR A 171 6.52 -0.79 -4.23
CA TYR A 171 7.59 -1.53 -3.53
C TYR A 171 7.52 -3.05 -3.73
N GLN A 172 6.35 -3.66 -3.52
CA GLN A 172 6.23 -5.13 -3.59
C GLN A 172 6.52 -5.64 -5.01
N ALA A 173 5.90 -5.03 -6.02
CA ALA A 173 6.13 -5.42 -7.41
C ALA A 173 7.60 -5.25 -7.85
N ALA A 174 8.26 -4.21 -7.34
CA ALA A 174 9.69 -3.99 -7.60
C ALA A 174 10.57 -5.09 -7.01
N VAL A 175 10.29 -5.50 -5.76
CA VAL A 175 11.03 -6.59 -5.08
C VAL A 175 10.84 -7.90 -5.81
N ASP A 176 9.58 -8.26 -6.13
CA ASP A 176 9.24 -9.50 -6.81
C ASP A 176 9.84 -9.57 -8.23
N ALA A 177 9.77 -8.46 -8.99
CA ALA A 177 10.37 -8.37 -10.31
C ALA A 177 11.91 -8.48 -10.26
N PHE A 178 12.53 -7.83 -9.29
CA PHE A 178 13.99 -7.92 -9.12
C PHE A 178 14.43 -9.32 -8.75
N GLU A 179 13.68 -10.02 -7.91
CA GLU A 179 13.95 -11.43 -7.56
C GLU A 179 13.82 -12.34 -8.79
N GLN A 180 12.79 -12.17 -9.62
CA GLN A 180 12.64 -12.89 -10.88
C GLN A 180 13.78 -12.57 -11.88
N ALA A 181 14.18 -11.30 -11.98
CA ALA A 181 15.29 -10.90 -12.84
C ALA A 181 16.62 -11.57 -12.43
N ILE A 182 16.86 -11.75 -11.12
CA ILE A 182 18.02 -12.50 -10.62
C ILE A 182 17.92 -13.96 -11.05
N ARG A 183 16.77 -14.62 -10.87
CA ARG A 183 16.56 -16.02 -11.27
C ARG A 183 16.75 -16.24 -12.77
N ASN A 184 16.36 -15.26 -13.57
CA ASN A 184 16.50 -15.28 -15.02
C ASN A 184 17.90 -14.84 -15.52
N ASN A 185 18.83 -14.48 -14.63
CA ASN A 185 20.13 -13.89 -14.95
C ASN A 185 20.05 -12.64 -15.86
N SER A 186 18.99 -11.87 -15.72
CA SER A 186 18.70 -10.69 -16.56
C SER A 186 18.44 -9.44 -15.73
N VAL A 187 19.32 -9.16 -14.78
CA VAL A 187 19.21 -7.97 -13.91
C VAL A 187 19.62 -6.72 -14.69
N ASN A 188 18.70 -6.21 -15.50
CA ASN A 188 18.81 -4.94 -16.19
C ASN A 188 17.49 -4.17 -16.13
N ARG A 189 17.53 -2.90 -16.50
CA ARG A 189 16.37 -1.99 -16.35
C ARG A 189 15.16 -2.40 -17.19
N SER A 190 15.41 -2.83 -18.43
CA SER A 190 14.33 -3.17 -19.37
C SER A 190 13.60 -4.43 -18.94
N ASP A 191 14.33 -5.51 -18.66
CA ASP A 191 13.76 -6.80 -18.29
C ASP A 191 13.05 -6.73 -16.94
N ALA A 192 13.66 -6.05 -15.95
CA ALA A 192 13.06 -5.87 -14.65
C ALA A 192 11.78 -5.00 -14.70
N ALA A 193 11.73 -4.00 -15.59
CA ALA A 193 10.52 -3.19 -15.78
C ALA A 193 9.39 -3.98 -16.46
N ILE A 194 9.70 -4.84 -17.44
CA ILE A 194 8.74 -5.75 -18.07
C ILE A 194 8.17 -6.72 -17.03
N LEU A 195 9.03 -7.33 -16.21
CA LEU A 195 8.60 -8.22 -15.13
C LEU A 195 7.70 -7.50 -14.12
N ALA A 196 8.04 -6.29 -13.70
CA ALA A 196 7.23 -5.53 -12.77
C ALA A 196 5.85 -5.15 -13.34
N ALA A 197 5.80 -4.72 -14.61
CA ALA A 197 4.56 -4.43 -15.31
C ALA A 197 3.68 -5.68 -15.44
N HIS A 198 4.28 -6.84 -15.74
CA HIS A 198 3.60 -8.12 -15.82
C HIS A 198 3.01 -8.54 -14.47
N ILE A 199 3.78 -8.44 -13.39
CA ILE A 199 3.33 -8.76 -12.03
C ILE A 199 2.09 -7.94 -11.63
N ILE A 200 2.08 -6.66 -11.98
CA ILE A 200 0.92 -5.79 -11.68
C ILE A 200 -0.29 -6.19 -12.52
N GLY A 201 -0.10 -6.55 -13.79
CA GLY A 201 -1.20 -6.88 -14.70
C GLY A 201 -1.79 -8.26 -14.49
N TYR A 202 -0.95 -9.25 -14.18
CA TYR A 202 -1.33 -10.68 -14.22
C TYR A 202 -0.97 -11.47 -12.95
N GLY A 203 -0.20 -10.90 -12.05
CA GLY A 203 0.32 -11.58 -10.86
C GLY A 203 1.65 -12.31 -11.10
N ILE A 204 2.24 -12.81 -10.00
CA ILE A 204 3.60 -13.39 -10.00
C ILE A 204 3.67 -14.74 -10.72
N ASP A 205 2.61 -15.55 -10.63
CA ASP A 205 2.60 -16.95 -11.07
C ASP A 205 2.26 -17.13 -12.55
N THR A 206 1.95 -16.07 -13.28
CA THR A 206 1.63 -16.14 -14.71
C THR A 206 2.90 -15.91 -15.52
N PRO A 207 3.39 -16.89 -16.31
CA PRO A 207 4.56 -16.67 -17.14
C PRO A 207 4.26 -15.63 -18.24
N PRO A 208 5.21 -14.74 -18.58
CA PRO A 208 5.06 -13.83 -19.70
C PRO A 208 4.87 -14.63 -20.99
N GLU A 209 3.93 -14.22 -21.85
CA GLU A 209 3.78 -14.83 -23.16
C GLU A 209 5.07 -14.65 -23.98
N PRO A 210 5.56 -15.70 -24.65
CA PRO A 210 6.70 -15.58 -25.53
C PRO A 210 6.33 -14.66 -26.69
N GLY A 211 7.03 -13.52 -26.79
CA GLY A 211 6.92 -12.58 -27.91
C GLY A 211 7.50 -13.11 -29.22
#